data_24006d7dabdd94161c45676e92e07f6b
#
_entry.id   24006d7dabdd94161c45676e92e07f6b
#
_cell.length_a   1.000
_cell.length_b   1.000
_cell.length_c   1.000
_cell.angle_alpha   90.00
_cell.angle_beta   90.00
_cell.angle_gamma   90.00
#
_symmetry.space_group_name_H-M   'P 1'
#
loop_
_entity.id
_entity.type
_entity.pdbx_description
1 polymer ?
#
loop_
_entity_poly.entity_id
_entity_poly.type
_entity_poly.pdbx_seq_one_letter_code
_entity_poly.pdbx_strand_id
1 'polypeptide(L)'
;MNPILKISNLLPAVFSGERQRHTASALWLRPEVTFEAGSRTMLRAQSGSGKTSLCAFIAGVRTDYEGSVEVDGRNVASMSPAERITMRRDTVAWLPQDMKLFQSLTALENIELKNSLTHHKTTGEILEMLRMVGMEDFADRKAGILSIGQQQRVAAVRALCQPFRLLLLDEPVSHLDADANAAVARLIDREASAADAAVIITSVGNDLALPCTLTISL
;
A
#
# COMPACT_ATOMS: atom_id res chain seq x y z
N MET A 1 9.01 -20.30 7.95
CA MET A 1 8.67 -19.67 6.66
C MET A 1 9.54 -18.44 6.53
N ASN A 2 9.96 -18.06 5.33
CA ASN A 2 10.70 -16.81 5.16
C ASN A 2 9.69 -15.63 5.17
N PRO A 3 9.97 -14.53 5.88
CA PRO A 3 9.12 -13.37 5.88
C PRO A 3 9.00 -12.76 4.47
N ILE A 4 7.85 -12.20 4.12
CA ILE A 4 7.66 -11.52 2.84
C ILE A 4 8.40 -10.19 2.80
N LEU A 5 8.52 -9.51 3.94
CA LEU A 5 9.28 -8.28 4.08
C LEU A 5 10.18 -8.37 5.32
N LYS A 6 11.45 -8.01 5.15
CA LYS A 6 12.41 -7.82 6.25
C LYS A 6 13.07 -6.46 6.13
N ILE A 7 13.12 -5.76 7.24
CA ILE A 7 13.73 -4.42 7.37
C ILE A 7 14.81 -4.51 8.45
N SER A 8 16.02 -4.04 8.14
CA SER A 8 17.14 -4.09 9.10
C SER A 8 17.87 -2.75 9.17
N ASN A 9 17.96 -2.18 10.37
CA ASN A 9 18.65 -0.91 10.67
C ASN A 9 18.25 0.24 9.74
N LEU A 10 17.00 0.25 9.28
CA LEU A 10 16.52 1.21 8.29
C LEU A 10 16.44 2.62 8.89
N LEU A 11 17.01 3.60 8.20
CA LEU A 11 16.87 5.02 8.51
C LEU A 11 16.80 5.82 7.21
N PRO A 12 15.71 6.60 6.95
CA PRO A 12 15.68 7.53 5.83
C PRO A 12 16.85 8.51 5.87
N ALA A 13 17.48 8.80 4.73
CA ALA A 13 18.63 9.70 4.68
C ALA A 13 18.32 11.10 5.22
N VAL A 14 17.07 11.55 5.11
CA VAL A 14 16.60 12.83 5.67
C VAL A 14 16.68 12.88 7.19
N PHE A 15 16.71 11.74 7.88
CA PHE A 15 16.81 11.63 9.34
C PHE A 15 18.24 11.38 9.85
N SER A 16 19.25 11.30 8.98
CA SER A 16 20.64 11.00 9.37
C SER A 16 21.20 11.99 10.40
N GLY A 17 20.85 13.27 10.28
CA GLY A 17 21.25 14.33 11.23
C GLY A 17 20.53 14.29 12.58
N GLU A 18 19.43 13.54 12.70
CA GLU A 18 18.58 13.45 13.89
C GLU A 18 18.47 12.00 14.42
N ARG A 19 19.46 11.16 14.12
CA ARG A 19 19.48 9.72 14.42
C ARG A 19 19.03 9.38 15.84
N GLN A 20 19.44 10.19 16.83
CA GLN A 20 19.09 9.95 18.24
C GLN A 20 17.58 10.02 18.51
N ARG A 21 16.84 10.83 17.80
CA ARG A 21 15.38 10.97 17.94
C ARG A 21 14.63 9.72 17.48
N HIS A 22 15.25 8.93 16.62
CA HIS A 22 14.64 7.73 16.02
C HIS A 22 15.01 6.41 16.72
N THR A 23 15.87 6.46 17.75
CA THR A 23 16.29 5.27 18.49
C THR A 23 15.16 4.62 19.30
N ALA A 24 14.14 5.39 19.68
CA ALA A 24 12.95 4.89 20.38
C ALA A 24 11.89 4.31 19.44
N SER A 25 12.02 4.50 18.12
CA SER A 25 11.07 3.96 17.14
C SER A 25 11.03 2.43 17.21
N ALA A 26 9.84 1.87 17.02
CA ALA A 26 9.69 0.41 16.94
C ALA A 26 10.04 -0.16 15.54
N LEU A 27 10.42 0.70 14.58
CA LEU A 27 10.82 0.29 13.23
C LEU A 27 12.18 0.87 12.81
N TRP A 28 12.37 2.20 12.94
CA TRP A 28 13.62 2.83 12.55
C TRP A 28 14.78 2.35 13.43
N LEU A 29 15.93 2.08 12.83
CA LEU A 29 17.15 1.63 13.49
C LEU A 29 17.03 0.30 14.27
N ARG A 30 15.94 -0.45 14.11
CA ARG A 30 15.83 -1.78 14.68
C ARG A 30 16.75 -2.74 13.94
N PRO A 31 17.45 -3.64 14.67
CA PRO A 31 18.31 -4.64 14.04
C PRO A 31 17.56 -5.45 12.98
N GLU A 32 16.33 -5.84 13.28
CA GLU A 32 15.45 -6.56 12.36
C GLU A 32 13.98 -6.36 12.74
N VAL A 33 13.14 -6.14 11.70
CA VAL A 33 11.67 -6.18 11.78
C VAL A 33 11.18 -7.01 10.60
N THR A 34 10.35 -8.02 10.85
CA THR A 34 9.83 -8.92 9.84
C THR A 34 8.32 -8.84 9.73
N PHE A 35 7.81 -9.07 8.52
CA PHE A 35 6.37 -9.14 8.24
C PHE A 35 6.11 -10.44 7.49
N GLU A 36 5.30 -11.29 8.11
CA GLU A 36 4.98 -12.61 7.58
C GLU A 36 3.81 -12.56 6.59
N ALA A 37 3.71 -13.55 5.71
CA ALA A 37 2.54 -13.75 4.86
C ALA A 37 1.25 -13.80 5.72
N GLY A 38 0.15 -13.30 5.20
CA GLY A 38 -1.12 -13.24 5.91
C GLY A 38 -1.20 -12.23 7.06
N SER A 39 -0.09 -11.55 7.45
CA SER A 39 -0.11 -10.58 8.56
C SER A 39 -0.83 -9.28 8.19
N ARG A 40 -1.40 -8.61 9.20
CA ARG A 40 -2.03 -7.29 9.09
C ARG A 40 -1.36 -6.36 10.10
N THR A 41 -0.60 -5.39 9.61
CA THR A 41 0.17 -4.48 10.47
C THR A 41 -0.26 -3.04 10.27
N MET A 42 -0.61 -2.36 11.35
CA MET A 42 -0.87 -0.93 11.39
C MET A 42 0.40 -0.18 11.82
N LEU A 43 0.84 0.77 11.01
CA LEU A 43 1.91 1.71 11.34
C LEU A 43 1.30 3.06 11.72
N ARG A 44 1.22 3.36 13.00
CA ARG A 44 0.74 4.65 13.51
C ARG A 44 1.89 5.60 13.69
N ALA A 45 1.75 6.80 13.16
CA ALA A 45 2.75 7.84 13.35
C ALA A 45 2.21 9.21 12.98
N GLN A 46 2.81 10.24 13.55
CA GLN A 46 2.49 11.63 13.21
C GLN A 46 2.90 11.95 11.75
N SER A 47 2.36 13.04 11.22
CA SER A 47 2.81 13.56 9.93
C SER A 47 4.31 13.87 9.96
N GLY A 48 5.00 13.60 8.86
CA GLY A 48 6.45 13.82 8.77
C GLY A 48 7.33 12.71 9.37
N SER A 49 6.77 11.67 9.96
CA SER A 49 7.54 10.55 10.57
C SER A 49 8.17 9.57 9.56
N GLY A 50 7.99 9.78 8.26
CA GLY A 50 8.58 8.94 7.21
C GLY A 50 7.71 7.79 6.68
N LYS A 51 6.41 7.73 7.01
CA LYS A 51 5.48 6.66 6.55
C LYS A 51 5.48 6.46 5.04
N THR A 52 5.24 7.54 4.29
CA THR A 52 5.25 7.52 2.82
C THR A 52 6.63 7.16 2.28
N SER A 53 7.72 7.61 2.94
CA SER A 53 9.08 7.22 2.57
C SER A 53 9.29 5.72 2.76
N LEU A 54 8.81 5.14 3.86
CA LEU A 54 8.86 3.70 4.09
C LEU A 54 8.17 2.91 2.96
N CYS A 55 6.93 3.29 2.61
CA CYS A 55 6.22 2.66 1.49
C CYS A 55 7.01 2.79 0.18
N ALA A 56 7.60 3.96 -0.09
CA ALA A 56 8.41 4.19 -1.28
C ALA A 56 9.71 3.37 -1.29
N PHE A 57 10.35 3.15 -0.13
CA PHE A 57 11.52 2.28 0.01
C PHE A 57 11.16 0.82 -0.26
N ILE A 58 10.09 0.32 0.35
CA ILE A 58 9.62 -1.06 0.16
C ILE A 58 9.22 -1.29 -1.29
N ALA A 59 8.54 -0.34 -1.92
CA ALA A 59 8.16 -0.42 -3.34
C ALA A 59 9.36 -0.20 -4.30
N GLY A 60 10.56 0.08 -3.80
CA GLY A 60 11.76 0.31 -4.61
C GLY A 60 11.68 1.54 -5.50
N VAL A 61 10.86 2.53 -5.13
CA VAL A 61 10.75 3.83 -5.83
C VAL A 61 11.85 4.79 -5.35
N ARG A 62 12.23 4.69 -4.08
CA ARG A 62 13.32 5.43 -3.45
C ARG A 62 14.32 4.48 -2.83
N THR A 63 15.59 4.91 -2.76
CA THR A 63 16.70 4.13 -2.17
C THR A 63 17.63 4.99 -1.29
N ASP A 64 17.19 6.19 -0.96
CA ASP A 64 17.91 7.14 -0.11
C ASP A 64 17.69 6.84 1.37
N TYR A 65 18.22 5.71 1.81
CA TYR A 65 18.17 5.23 3.20
C TYR A 65 19.45 4.47 3.58
N GLU A 66 19.71 4.40 4.87
CA GLU A 66 20.67 3.48 5.49
C GLU A 66 19.98 2.17 5.87
N GLY A 67 20.75 1.09 6.03
CA GLY A 67 20.21 -0.24 6.38
C GLY A 67 19.75 -1.03 5.16
N SER A 68 18.83 -1.96 5.35
CA SER A 68 18.33 -2.80 4.26
C SER A 68 16.82 -3.01 4.29
N VAL A 69 16.24 -3.16 3.10
CA VAL A 69 14.86 -3.58 2.86
C VAL A 69 14.91 -4.79 1.95
N GLU A 70 14.41 -5.92 2.42
CA GLU A 70 14.33 -7.16 1.65
C GLU A 70 12.86 -7.53 1.42
N VAL A 71 12.49 -7.71 0.16
CA VAL A 71 11.18 -8.20 -0.26
C VAL A 71 11.36 -9.57 -0.88
N ASP A 72 10.65 -10.56 -0.36
CA ASP A 72 10.73 -11.96 -0.80
C ASP A 72 12.18 -12.47 -0.83
N GLY A 73 12.94 -12.15 0.22
CA GLY A 73 14.35 -12.52 0.40
C GLY A 73 15.35 -11.78 -0.48
N ARG A 74 14.93 -10.75 -1.24
CA ARG A 74 15.80 -9.99 -2.13
C ARG A 74 15.93 -8.54 -1.67
N ASN A 75 17.17 -8.05 -1.54
CA ASN A 75 17.44 -6.67 -1.14
C ASN A 75 17.03 -5.69 -2.26
N VAL A 76 16.07 -4.82 -1.95
CA VAL A 76 15.47 -3.88 -2.91
C VAL A 76 16.51 -2.88 -3.46
N ALA A 77 17.48 -2.45 -2.65
CA ALA A 77 18.51 -1.50 -3.09
C ALA A 77 19.44 -2.10 -4.17
N SER A 78 19.68 -3.43 -4.11
CA SER A 78 20.54 -4.13 -5.08
C SER A 78 19.82 -4.53 -6.37
N MET A 79 18.49 -4.42 -6.43
CA MET A 79 17.72 -4.74 -7.64
C MET A 79 17.99 -3.76 -8.76
N SER A 80 18.11 -4.25 -9.99
CA SER A 80 18.08 -3.44 -11.20
C SER A 80 16.72 -2.73 -11.38
N PRO A 81 16.63 -1.69 -12.21
CA PRO A 81 15.37 -1.04 -12.52
C PRO A 81 14.29 -2.01 -13.05
N ALA A 82 14.68 -2.96 -13.91
CA ALA A 82 13.76 -3.98 -14.45
C ALA A 82 13.20 -4.90 -13.35
N GLU A 83 14.05 -5.35 -12.42
CA GLU A 83 13.64 -6.19 -11.29
C GLU A 83 12.69 -5.46 -10.34
N ARG A 84 12.93 -4.17 -10.07
CA ARG A 84 12.00 -3.34 -9.27
C ARG A 84 10.66 -3.15 -9.97
N ILE A 85 10.63 -3.03 -11.30
CA ILE A 85 9.38 -2.97 -12.07
C ILE A 85 8.63 -4.30 -11.93
N THR A 86 9.31 -5.44 -12.11
CA THR A 86 8.72 -6.77 -11.93
C THR A 86 8.18 -6.97 -10.52
N MET A 87 8.95 -6.60 -9.49
CA MET A 87 8.51 -6.67 -8.09
C MET A 87 7.22 -5.86 -7.85
N ARG A 88 7.12 -4.62 -8.36
CA ARG A 88 5.92 -3.79 -8.25
C ARG A 88 4.74 -4.29 -9.10
N ARG A 89 5.00 -5.06 -10.15
CA ARG A 89 3.96 -5.65 -10.99
C ARG A 89 3.38 -6.91 -10.37
N ASP A 90 4.23 -7.76 -9.77
CA ASP A 90 3.86 -9.14 -9.45
C ASP A 90 3.87 -9.45 -7.94
N THR A 91 4.50 -8.62 -7.10
CA THR A 91 4.71 -8.94 -5.67
C THR A 91 4.23 -7.86 -4.72
N VAL A 92 4.48 -6.58 -5.04
CA VAL A 92 4.16 -5.45 -4.15
C VAL A 92 3.08 -4.57 -4.77
N ALA A 93 1.87 -4.64 -4.25
CA ALA A 93 0.83 -3.66 -4.55
C ALA A 93 0.94 -2.47 -3.60
N TRP A 94 0.72 -1.27 -4.12
CA TRP A 94 0.80 -0.03 -3.33
C TRP A 94 -0.34 0.92 -3.67
N LEU A 95 -1.09 1.32 -2.64
CA LEU A 95 -2.00 2.46 -2.67
C LEU A 95 -1.28 3.67 -2.04
N PRO A 96 -0.75 4.60 -2.84
CA PRO A 96 -0.09 5.80 -2.32
C PRO A 96 -1.13 6.82 -1.82
N GLN A 97 -0.73 7.66 -0.86
CA GLN A 97 -1.58 8.69 -0.24
C GLN A 97 -2.22 9.64 -1.27
N ASP A 98 -1.49 10.02 -2.32
CA ASP A 98 -1.96 10.91 -3.39
C ASP A 98 -2.74 10.19 -4.50
N MET A 99 -3.08 8.90 -4.28
CA MET A 99 -3.88 8.04 -5.16
C MET A 99 -3.34 7.85 -6.58
N LYS A 100 -2.66 8.83 -7.18
CA LYS A 100 -2.08 8.79 -8.54
C LYS A 100 -3.08 8.38 -9.64
N LEU A 101 -4.33 8.84 -9.57
CA LEU A 101 -5.32 8.62 -10.62
C LEU A 101 -5.08 9.57 -11.80
N PHE A 102 -5.28 9.06 -13.01
CA PHE A 102 -5.33 9.86 -14.24
C PHE A 102 -6.67 10.58 -14.31
N GLN A 103 -6.67 11.87 -14.09
CA GLN A 103 -7.88 12.67 -13.94
C GLN A 103 -8.76 12.72 -15.21
N SER A 104 -8.15 12.54 -16.38
CA SER A 104 -8.84 12.50 -17.67
C SER A 104 -9.52 11.16 -18.02
N LEU A 105 -9.09 10.09 -17.36
CA LEU A 105 -9.64 8.74 -17.53
C LEU A 105 -10.82 8.52 -16.58
N THR A 106 -11.73 7.61 -16.97
CA THR A 106 -12.83 7.17 -16.10
C THR A 106 -12.30 6.35 -14.91
N ALA A 107 -13.19 6.08 -13.94
CA ALA A 107 -12.84 5.19 -12.81
C ALA A 107 -12.43 3.80 -13.32
N LEU A 108 -13.21 3.21 -14.21
CA LEU A 108 -12.95 1.90 -14.80
C LEU A 108 -11.66 1.91 -15.63
N GLU A 109 -11.44 2.89 -16.49
CA GLU A 109 -10.21 3.01 -17.29
C GLU A 109 -8.95 3.13 -16.42
N ASN A 110 -9.02 3.86 -15.30
CA ASN A 110 -7.90 3.92 -14.34
C ASN A 110 -7.55 2.54 -13.76
N ILE A 111 -8.55 1.72 -13.50
CA ILE A 111 -8.37 0.37 -12.95
C ILE A 111 -7.87 -0.57 -14.04
N GLU A 112 -8.50 -0.56 -15.22
CA GLU A 112 -8.12 -1.41 -16.34
C GLU A 112 -6.71 -1.14 -16.85
N LEU A 113 -6.27 0.13 -16.84
CA LEU A 113 -4.88 0.49 -17.17
C LEU A 113 -3.89 -0.24 -16.26
N LYS A 114 -4.19 -0.36 -14.97
CA LYS A 114 -3.34 -1.13 -14.03
C LYS A 114 -3.46 -2.64 -14.28
N ASN A 115 -4.68 -3.12 -14.46
CA ASN A 115 -4.96 -4.54 -14.69
C ASN A 115 -4.35 -5.06 -16.01
N SER A 116 -4.24 -4.20 -17.04
CA SER A 116 -3.68 -4.58 -18.34
C SER A 116 -2.21 -5.04 -18.28
N LEU A 117 -1.49 -4.71 -17.20
CA LEU A 117 -0.11 -5.13 -17.02
C LEU A 117 0.02 -6.63 -16.70
N THR A 118 -1.02 -7.24 -16.14
CA THR A 118 -1.00 -8.64 -15.67
C THR A 118 -2.25 -9.44 -16.02
N HIS A 119 -3.33 -8.77 -16.44
CA HIS A 119 -4.65 -9.37 -16.66
C HIS A 119 -5.13 -10.20 -15.46
N HIS A 120 -4.85 -9.70 -14.25
CA HIS A 120 -5.10 -10.41 -12.98
C HIS A 120 -6.59 -10.55 -12.67
N LYS A 121 -7.39 -9.58 -13.07
CA LYS A 121 -8.85 -9.56 -12.88
C LYS A 121 -9.59 -9.47 -14.21
N THR A 122 -10.73 -10.12 -14.28
CA THR A 122 -11.71 -9.90 -15.36
C THR A 122 -12.43 -8.57 -15.15
N THR A 123 -13.00 -7.99 -16.21
CA THR A 123 -13.83 -6.77 -16.09
C THR A 123 -15.02 -6.99 -15.15
N GLY A 124 -15.62 -8.20 -15.14
CA GLY A 124 -16.71 -8.53 -14.22
C GLY A 124 -16.28 -8.50 -12.75
N GLU A 125 -15.11 -9.01 -12.42
CA GLU A 125 -14.54 -8.91 -11.05
C GLU A 125 -14.24 -7.46 -10.67
N ILE A 126 -13.74 -6.65 -11.60
CA ILE A 126 -13.47 -5.22 -11.36
C ILE A 126 -14.79 -4.48 -11.04
N LEU A 127 -15.85 -4.73 -11.81
CA LEU A 127 -17.16 -4.13 -11.56
C LEU A 127 -17.75 -4.58 -10.21
N GLU A 128 -17.57 -5.85 -9.85
CA GLU A 128 -17.96 -6.36 -8.52
C GLU A 128 -17.17 -5.67 -7.39
N MET A 129 -15.87 -5.45 -7.56
CA MET A 129 -15.05 -4.71 -6.59
C MET A 129 -15.52 -3.26 -6.47
N LEU A 130 -15.84 -2.59 -7.59
CA LEU A 130 -16.44 -1.25 -7.59
C LEU A 130 -17.79 -1.23 -6.86
N ARG A 131 -18.64 -2.23 -7.09
CA ARG A 131 -19.92 -2.38 -6.40
C ARG A 131 -19.74 -2.52 -4.89
N MET A 132 -18.77 -3.32 -4.44
CA MET A 132 -18.47 -3.51 -3.01
C MET A 132 -18.11 -2.20 -2.30
N VAL A 133 -17.47 -1.27 -2.99
CA VAL A 133 -17.10 0.04 -2.43
C VAL A 133 -18.08 1.16 -2.82
N GLY A 134 -19.26 0.81 -3.38
CA GLY A 134 -20.32 1.77 -3.75
C GLY A 134 -19.89 2.71 -4.87
N MET A 135 -19.15 2.19 -5.87
CA MET A 135 -18.63 2.97 -7.00
C MET A 135 -19.08 2.43 -8.38
N GLU A 136 -19.99 1.45 -8.43
CA GLU A 136 -20.46 0.84 -9.67
C GLU A 136 -21.08 1.87 -10.63
N ASP A 137 -22.00 2.72 -10.13
CA ASP A 137 -22.67 3.78 -10.91
C ASP A 137 -21.73 4.91 -11.35
N PHE A 138 -20.48 4.89 -10.86
CA PHE A 138 -19.46 5.88 -11.18
C PHE A 138 -18.35 5.33 -12.06
N ALA A 139 -18.47 4.07 -12.52
CA ALA A 139 -17.44 3.38 -13.31
C ALA A 139 -17.02 4.18 -14.54
N ASP A 140 -17.99 4.77 -15.27
CA ASP A 140 -17.79 5.55 -16.49
C ASP A 140 -17.55 7.04 -16.23
N ARG A 141 -17.49 7.48 -14.98
CA ARG A 141 -17.21 8.89 -14.66
C ARG A 141 -15.70 9.13 -14.61
N LYS A 142 -15.27 10.25 -15.19
CA LYS A 142 -13.86 10.68 -15.14
C LYS A 142 -13.42 10.90 -13.70
N ALA A 143 -12.21 10.44 -13.37
CA ALA A 143 -11.66 10.60 -12.01
C ALA A 143 -11.61 12.06 -11.57
N GLY A 144 -11.36 13.01 -12.48
CA GLY A 144 -11.28 14.43 -12.17
C GLY A 144 -12.57 15.08 -11.69
N ILE A 145 -13.74 14.47 -11.89
CA ILE A 145 -15.03 14.98 -11.37
C ILE A 145 -15.55 14.21 -10.17
N LEU A 146 -14.82 13.17 -9.73
CA LEU A 146 -15.15 12.42 -8.52
C LEU A 146 -14.72 13.20 -7.28
N SER A 147 -15.47 13.07 -6.18
CA SER A 147 -15.02 13.57 -4.88
C SER A 147 -13.73 12.85 -4.44
N ILE A 148 -12.96 13.44 -3.51
CA ILE A 148 -11.72 12.84 -3.02
C ILE A 148 -11.97 11.44 -2.42
N GLY A 149 -13.05 11.27 -1.64
CA GLY A 149 -13.43 9.96 -1.11
C GLY A 149 -13.84 8.94 -2.18
N GLN A 150 -14.48 9.40 -3.28
CA GLN A 150 -14.76 8.54 -4.43
C GLN A 150 -13.47 8.14 -5.15
N GLN A 151 -12.55 9.08 -5.37
CA GLN A 151 -11.23 8.80 -5.95
C GLN A 151 -10.44 7.81 -5.08
N GLN A 152 -10.50 7.94 -3.76
CA GLN A 152 -9.83 7.04 -2.83
C GLN A 152 -10.34 5.61 -2.94
N ARG A 153 -11.67 5.42 -3.06
CA ARG A 153 -12.28 4.10 -3.28
C ARG A 153 -11.86 3.49 -4.63
N VAL A 154 -11.85 4.27 -5.70
CA VAL A 154 -11.35 3.82 -7.02
C VAL A 154 -9.88 3.44 -6.96
N ALA A 155 -9.05 4.22 -6.28
CA ALA A 155 -7.62 3.95 -6.12
C ALA A 155 -7.36 2.67 -5.31
N ALA A 156 -8.20 2.38 -4.31
CA ALA A 156 -8.15 1.12 -3.56
C ALA A 156 -8.44 -0.08 -4.47
N VAL A 157 -9.51 -0.04 -5.26
CA VAL A 157 -9.81 -1.10 -6.25
C VAL A 157 -8.65 -1.26 -7.24
N ARG A 158 -8.13 -0.16 -7.79
CA ARG A 158 -7.00 -0.21 -8.73
C ARG A 158 -5.76 -0.88 -8.13
N ALA A 159 -5.43 -0.60 -6.86
CA ALA A 159 -4.26 -1.20 -6.22
C ALA A 159 -4.37 -2.72 -6.10
N LEU A 160 -5.59 -3.26 -6.01
CA LEU A 160 -5.87 -4.69 -5.88
C LEU A 160 -5.98 -5.43 -7.25
N CYS A 161 -5.92 -4.71 -8.38
CA CYS A 161 -6.02 -5.29 -9.72
C CYS A 161 -4.65 -5.71 -10.29
N GLN A 162 -3.83 -6.34 -9.45
CA GLN A 162 -2.56 -6.99 -9.83
C GLN A 162 -2.30 -8.16 -8.88
N PRO A 163 -1.43 -9.13 -9.20
CA PRO A 163 -0.93 -10.09 -8.23
C PRO A 163 -0.14 -9.37 -7.12
N PHE A 164 -0.27 -9.82 -5.89
CA PHE A 164 0.54 -9.31 -4.78
C PHE A 164 0.67 -10.33 -3.65
N ARG A 165 1.80 -10.26 -2.94
CA ARG A 165 2.08 -10.95 -1.68
C ARG A 165 2.31 -9.94 -0.55
N LEU A 166 2.52 -8.67 -0.90
CA LEU A 166 2.65 -7.55 0.03
C LEU A 166 1.81 -6.38 -0.48
N LEU A 167 0.89 -5.90 0.35
CA LEU A 167 0.03 -4.75 0.07
C LEU A 167 0.41 -3.58 0.99
N LEU A 168 0.82 -2.47 0.40
CA LEU A 168 1.13 -1.22 1.09
C LEU A 168 -0.03 -0.25 0.93
N LEU A 169 -0.56 0.24 2.03
CA LEU A 169 -1.69 1.17 2.08
C LEU A 169 -1.25 2.44 2.83
N ASP A 170 -1.00 3.51 2.08
CA ASP A 170 -0.54 4.78 2.64
C ASP A 170 -1.73 5.72 2.88
N GLU A 171 -2.20 5.77 4.12
CA GLU A 171 -3.39 6.54 4.56
C GLU A 171 -4.65 6.25 3.70
N PRO A 172 -5.05 4.98 3.58
CA PRO A 172 -6.02 4.53 2.57
C PRO A 172 -7.44 5.07 2.75
N VAL A 173 -7.79 5.63 3.91
CA VAL A 173 -9.16 6.03 4.27
C VAL A 173 -9.23 7.45 4.85
N SER A 174 -8.22 8.27 4.62
CA SER A 174 -8.13 9.62 5.20
C SER A 174 -9.32 10.55 4.85
N HIS A 175 -10.03 10.27 3.76
CA HIS A 175 -11.17 11.07 3.27
C HIS A 175 -12.48 10.28 3.21
N LEU A 176 -12.57 9.14 3.90
CA LEU A 176 -13.76 8.28 3.93
C LEU A 176 -14.54 8.45 5.23
N ASP A 177 -15.86 8.41 5.13
CA ASP A 177 -16.74 8.19 6.26
C ASP A 177 -16.67 6.74 6.77
N ALA A 178 -17.36 6.44 7.87
CA ALA A 178 -17.29 5.13 8.52
C ALA A 178 -17.79 3.99 7.62
N ASP A 179 -18.86 4.22 6.85
CA ASP A 179 -19.46 3.19 5.99
C ASP A 179 -18.56 2.87 4.79
N ALA A 180 -18.03 3.90 4.13
CA ALA A 180 -17.07 3.75 3.04
C ALA A 180 -15.75 3.12 3.52
N ASN A 181 -15.24 3.50 4.70
CA ASN A 181 -14.08 2.88 5.33
C ASN A 181 -14.32 1.38 5.55
N ALA A 182 -15.46 1.00 6.16
CA ALA A 182 -15.80 -0.41 6.37
C ALA A 182 -15.95 -1.19 5.05
N ALA A 183 -16.48 -0.56 3.99
CA ALA A 183 -16.60 -1.19 2.68
C ALA A 183 -15.22 -1.46 2.04
N VAL A 184 -14.33 -0.47 2.08
CA VAL A 184 -12.94 -0.60 1.59
C VAL A 184 -12.17 -1.63 2.41
N ALA A 185 -12.34 -1.64 3.74
CA ALA A 185 -11.70 -2.62 4.62
C ALA A 185 -12.10 -4.05 4.27
N ARG A 186 -13.41 -4.30 4.05
CA ARG A 186 -13.90 -5.64 3.64
C ARG A 186 -13.33 -6.07 2.28
N LEU A 187 -13.25 -5.17 1.32
CA LEU A 187 -12.65 -5.47 0.01
C LEU A 187 -11.18 -5.84 0.16
N ILE A 188 -10.40 -5.03 0.88
CA ILE A 188 -8.97 -5.27 1.12
C ILE A 188 -8.78 -6.61 1.84
N ASP A 189 -9.56 -6.89 2.88
CA ASP A 189 -9.43 -8.15 3.62
C ASP A 189 -9.72 -9.36 2.75
N ARG A 190 -10.77 -9.31 1.92
CA ARG A 190 -11.11 -10.36 0.97
C ARG A 190 -9.95 -10.67 0.03
N GLU A 191 -9.44 -9.64 -0.66
CA GLU A 191 -8.39 -9.81 -1.67
C GLU A 191 -7.05 -10.23 -1.05
N ALA A 192 -6.68 -9.62 0.10
CA ALA A 192 -5.45 -9.94 0.78
C ALA A 192 -5.46 -11.34 1.42
N SER A 193 -6.62 -11.79 1.93
CA SER A 193 -6.78 -13.15 2.46
C SER A 193 -6.73 -14.20 1.34
N ALA A 194 -7.35 -13.92 0.19
CA ALA A 194 -7.30 -14.81 -0.96
C ALA A 194 -5.86 -14.98 -1.51
N ALA A 195 -5.03 -13.94 -1.37
CA ALA A 195 -3.63 -13.94 -1.81
C ALA A 195 -2.64 -14.41 -0.72
N ASP A 196 -3.09 -14.71 0.50
CA ASP A 196 -2.23 -14.90 1.69
C ASP A 196 -1.19 -13.77 1.85
N ALA A 197 -1.58 -12.54 1.52
CA ALA A 197 -0.68 -11.41 1.45
C ALA A 197 -0.51 -10.74 2.81
N ALA A 198 0.71 -10.26 3.10
CA ALA A 198 0.93 -9.31 4.18
C ALA A 198 0.35 -7.95 3.81
N VAL A 199 -0.26 -7.27 4.78
CA VAL A 199 -0.79 -5.90 4.61
C VAL A 199 -0.12 -4.97 5.60
N ILE A 200 0.45 -3.88 5.09
CA ILE A 200 1.01 -2.79 5.88
C ILE A 200 0.19 -1.54 5.63
N ILE A 201 -0.40 -1.00 6.69
CA ILE A 201 -1.28 0.16 6.65
C ILE A 201 -0.62 1.29 7.41
N THR A 202 -0.47 2.46 6.80
CA THR A 202 -0.04 3.66 7.53
C THR A 202 -1.25 4.52 7.89
N SER A 203 -1.22 5.14 9.07
CA SER A 203 -2.30 6.01 9.56
C SER A 203 -1.77 7.18 10.37
N VAL A 204 -2.47 8.32 10.29
CA VAL A 204 -2.27 9.51 11.15
C VAL A 204 -3.47 9.77 12.07
N GLY A 205 -4.44 8.82 12.17
CA GLY A 205 -5.59 8.97 13.07
C GLY A 205 -6.91 8.46 12.53
N ASN A 206 -7.15 8.46 11.21
CA ASN A 206 -8.29 7.75 10.62
C ASN A 206 -7.81 6.36 10.21
N ASP A 207 -8.03 5.37 11.08
CA ASP A 207 -7.57 4.01 10.86
C ASP A 207 -8.52 3.25 9.92
N LEU A 208 -7.96 2.42 9.05
CA LEU A 208 -8.73 1.47 8.26
C LEU A 208 -9.46 0.50 9.21
N ALA A 209 -10.74 0.27 8.98
CA ALA A 209 -11.60 -0.64 9.77
C ALA A 209 -11.25 -2.12 9.50
N LEU A 210 -9.97 -2.44 9.47
CA LEU A 210 -9.41 -3.77 9.28
C LEU A 210 -8.73 -4.23 10.58
N PRO A 211 -9.11 -5.37 11.18
CA PRO A 211 -8.42 -5.90 12.34
C PRO A 211 -6.94 -6.16 12.03
N CYS A 212 -6.06 -5.53 12.80
CA CYS A 212 -4.62 -5.70 12.66
C CYS A 212 -4.08 -6.59 13.78
N THR A 213 -3.18 -7.51 13.42
CA THR A 213 -2.50 -8.40 14.37
C THR A 213 -1.39 -7.69 15.12
N LEU A 214 -0.84 -6.63 14.53
CA LEU A 214 0.27 -5.84 15.08
C LEU A 214 0.03 -4.35 14.84
N THR A 215 0.32 -3.54 15.85
CA THR A 215 0.42 -2.07 15.72
C THR A 215 1.81 -1.62 16.11
N ILE A 216 2.47 -0.89 15.22
CA ILE A 216 3.82 -0.34 15.40
C ILE A 216 3.72 1.18 15.41
N SER A 217 4.36 1.83 16.39
CA SER A 217 4.53 3.29 16.42
C SER A 217 5.90 3.67 15.84
N LEU A 218 5.91 4.61 14.88
CA LEU A 218 7.13 5.15 14.26
C LEU A 218 7.64 6.36 15.02
#